data_3eb6fb0b39983afd5ac08b930674f491
#
_entry.id   3eb6fb0b39983afd5ac08b930674f491
#
_cell.length_a   1.000
_cell.length_b   1.000
_cell.length_c   1.000
_cell.angle_alpha   90.00
_cell.angle_beta   90.00
_cell.angle_gamma   90.00
#
_symmetry.space_group_name_H-M   'P 1'
#
loop_
_entity.id
_entity.type
_entity.pdbx_description
1 polymer ?
#
loop_
_entity_poly.entity_id
_entity_poly.type
_entity_poly.pdbx_seq_one_letter_code
_entity_poly.pdbx_strand_id
1 'polypeptide(L)'
;MSETPSAAFTSSVAAATLIPNNYGVATSMADVQNQINEMEAFFETGATLPVDFRLRQLRRLQAYLLAHEREALDALHADLGKSAFESYATELGLVYDEIRLYLKKLRQWARPRHVPTPLAHFPSSSTVYPYPFGVAAVLSPWNYPL
;
A
#
# COMPACT_ATOMS: atom_id res chain seq x y z
N MET A 1 11.55 -21.56 -41.28
CA MET A 1 12.51 -21.76 -40.19
C MET A 1 13.38 -20.54 -40.12
N SER A 2 13.10 -19.65 -39.20
CA SER A 2 13.99 -18.54 -38.81
C SER A 2 13.72 -18.25 -37.34
N GLU A 3 14.66 -18.70 -36.52
CA GLU A 3 14.68 -18.47 -35.09
C GLU A 3 15.08 -17.04 -34.83
N THR A 4 14.26 -16.34 -34.09
CA THR A 4 14.61 -15.03 -33.47
C THR A 4 15.38 -15.27 -32.19
N PRO A 5 16.57 -14.69 -31.99
CA PRO A 5 17.29 -14.85 -30.74
C PRO A 5 16.62 -14.01 -29.64
N SER A 6 16.26 -14.68 -28.57
CA SER A 6 15.88 -14.11 -27.29
C SER A 6 17.05 -13.29 -26.76
N ALA A 7 16.86 -11.97 -26.67
CA ALA A 7 17.80 -11.09 -26.00
C ALA A 7 17.78 -11.39 -24.50
N ALA A 8 18.81 -12.09 -24.03
CA ALA A 8 19.09 -12.23 -22.62
C ALA A 8 19.38 -10.83 -22.03
N PHE A 9 18.47 -10.34 -21.22
CA PHE A 9 18.64 -9.14 -20.41
C PHE A 9 19.62 -9.48 -19.29
N THR A 10 20.92 -9.36 -19.58
CA THR A 10 21.96 -9.40 -18.54
C THR A 10 21.87 -8.11 -17.76
N SER A 11 21.08 -8.12 -16.70
CA SER A 11 21.11 -7.07 -15.67
C SER A 11 22.45 -7.15 -14.94
N SER A 12 23.37 -6.26 -15.30
CA SER A 12 24.50 -5.92 -14.45
C SER A 12 23.96 -5.25 -13.20
N VAL A 13 23.82 -6.01 -12.12
CA VAL A 13 23.53 -5.47 -10.79
C VAL A 13 24.77 -4.70 -10.35
N ALA A 14 24.81 -3.39 -10.66
CA ALA A 14 25.76 -2.49 -10.06
C ALA A 14 25.65 -2.60 -8.53
N ALA A 15 26.80 -2.53 -7.84
CA ALA A 15 26.93 -2.66 -6.40
C ALA A 15 25.77 -1.92 -5.67
N ALA A 16 25.02 -2.66 -4.86
CA ALA A 16 23.91 -2.13 -4.11
C ALA A 16 24.36 -0.93 -3.28
N THR A 17 23.96 0.26 -3.68
CA THR A 17 24.21 1.48 -2.91
C THR A 17 23.34 1.37 -1.65
N LEU A 18 23.99 1.24 -0.49
CA LEU A 18 23.33 1.26 0.80
C LEU A 18 22.71 2.67 0.98
N ILE A 19 21.41 2.71 1.20
CA ILE A 19 20.72 3.94 1.57
C ILE A 19 20.72 4.00 3.10
N PRO A 20 21.53 4.89 3.74
CA PRO A 20 21.48 5.02 5.18
C PRO A 20 20.09 5.56 5.58
N ASN A 21 19.37 4.80 6.40
CA ASN A 21 18.19 5.35 7.07
C ASN A 21 18.65 6.12 8.32
N ASN A 22 17.86 7.09 8.76
CA ASN A 22 18.14 7.90 9.95
C ASN A 22 18.16 7.08 11.27
N TYR A 23 17.85 5.80 11.20
CA TYR A 23 17.87 4.85 12.34
C TYR A 23 19.16 3.99 12.38
N GLY A 24 20.16 4.33 11.58
CA GLY A 24 21.46 3.65 11.60
C GLY A 24 21.49 2.24 10.98
N VAL A 25 20.41 1.79 10.37
CA VAL A 25 20.33 0.50 9.67
C VAL A 25 20.35 0.76 8.17
N ALA A 26 21.39 0.30 7.49
CA ALA A 26 21.45 0.33 6.04
C ALA A 26 20.59 -0.83 5.48
N THR A 27 19.53 -0.49 4.75
CA THR A 27 18.70 -1.47 4.07
C THR A 27 19.32 -1.81 2.71
N SER A 28 19.72 -3.05 2.50
CA SER A 28 20.23 -3.51 1.22
C SER A 28 19.10 -3.78 0.23
N MET A 29 19.39 -3.75 -1.06
CA MET A 29 18.41 -4.17 -2.09
C MET A 29 17.98 -5.64 -1.90
N ALA A 30 18.86 -6.48 -1.36
CA ALA A 30 18.51 -7.86 -1.02
C ALA A 30 17.47 -7.94 0.10
N ASP A 31 17.59 -7.08 1.13
CA ASP A 31 16.61 -7.03 2.23
C ASP A 31 15.25 -6.56 1.72
N VAL A 32 15.23 -5.54 0.86
CA VAL A 32 14.00 -5.06 0.21
C VAL A 32 13.35 -6.19 -0.61
N GLN A 33 14.14 -6.91 -1.41
CA GLN A 33 13.61 -8.01 -2.21
C GLN A 33 13.06 -9.14 -1.33
N ASN A 34 13.76 -9.49 -0.23
CA ASN A 34 13.27 -10.48 0.71
C ASN A 34 11.93 -10.07 1.35
N GLN A 35 11.79 -8.81 1.76
CA GLN A 35 10.53 -8.28 2.30
C GLN A 35 9.40 -8.35 1.26
N ILE A 36 9.67 -8.01 0.00
CA ILE A 36 8.68 -8.13 -1.08
C ILE A 36 8.25 -9.60 -1.23
N ASN A 37 9.19 -10.53 -1.29
CA ASN A 37 8.90 -11.96 -1.44
C ASN A 37 8.04 -12.48 -0.26
N GLU A 38 8.34 -12.07 0.96
CA GLU A 38 7.54 -12.42 2.15
C GLU A 38 6.12 -11.87 2.08
N MET A 39 5.96 -10.61 1.63
CA MET A 39 4.65 -9.99 1.45
C MET A 39 3.84 -10.67 0.33
N GLU A 40 4.48 -11.05 -0.77
CA GLU A 40 3.86 -11.80 -1.86
C GLU A 40 3.40 -13.19 -1.37
N ALA A 41 4.28 -13.93 -0.70
CA ALA A 41 3.94 -15.22 -0.12
C ALA A 41 2.76 -15.10 0.87
N PHE A 42 2.73 -14.06 1.70
CA PHE A 42 1.59 -13.81 2.59
C PHE A 42 0.31 -13.48 1.82
N PHE A 43 0.40 -12.67 0.75
CA PHE A 43 -0.75 -12.39 -0.10
C PHE A 43 -1.32 -13.65 -0.76
N GLU A 44 -0.45 -14.53 -1.26
CA GLU A 44 -0.83 -15.80 -1.90
C GLU A 44 -1.59 -16.74 -0.96
N THR A 45 -1.41 -16.63 0.36
CA THR A 45 -2.24 -17.37 1.33
C THR A 45 -3.72 -17.01 1.27
N GLY A 46 -4.08 -15.90 0.62
CA GLY A 46 -5.43 -15.36 0.59
C GLY A 46 -5.88 -14.68 1.89
N ALA A 47 -5.03 -14.60 2.91
CA ALA A 47 -5.38 -14.05 4.23
C ALA A 47 -5.85 -12.58 4.15
N THR A 48 -5.40 -11.82 3.15
CA THR A 48 -5.76 -10.41 2.95
C THR A 48 -7.04 -10.20 2.13
N LEU A 49 -7.58 -11.25 1.50
CA LEU A 49 -8.77 -11.15 0.64
C LEU A 49 -10.06 -10.84 1.41
N PRO A 50 -10.33 -11.43 2.60
CA PRO A 50 -11.54 -11.13 3.34
C PRO A 50 -11.61 -9.65 3.75
N VAL A 51 -12.75 -8.99 3.44
CA VAL A 51 -12.97 -7.58 3.80
C VAL A 51 -12.84 -7.33 5.29
N ASP A 52 -13.29 -8.29 6.10
CA ASP A 52 -13.19 -8.19 7.57
C ASP A 52 -11.76 -8.17 8.07
N PHE A 53 -10.85 -8.92 7.45
CA PHE A 53 -9.42 -8.82 7.75
C PHE A 53 -8.92 -7.40 7.50
N ARG A 54 -9.19 -6.84 6.33
CA ARG A 54 -8.77 -5.48 5.96
C ARG A 54 -9.34 -4.41 6.89
N LEU A 55 -10.61 -4.51 7.25
CA LEU A 55 -11.24 -3.61 8.21
C LEU A 55 -10.62 -3.72 9.61
N ARG A 56 -10.23 -4.92 10.05
CA ARG A 56 -9.49 -5.07 11.33
C ARG A 56 -8.14 -4.38 11.28
N GLN A 57 -7.39 -4.54 10.17
CA GLN A 57 -6.09 -3.89 10.05
C GLN A 57 -6.20 -2.36 10.03
N LEU A 58 -7.17 -1.79 9.32
CA LEU A 58 -7.44 -0.35 9.34
C LEU A 58 -7.78 0.17 10.74
N ARG A 59 -8.59 -0.56 11.52
CA ARG A 59 -8.88 -0.18 12.91
C ARG A 59 -7.63 -0.25 13.79
N ARG A 60 -6.77 -1.24 13.60
CA ARG A 60 -5.49 -1.37 14.34
C ARG A 60 -4.57 -0.21 14.00
N LEU A 61 -4.44 0.14 12.72
CA LEU A 61 -3.66 1.30 12.28
C LEU A 61 -4.21 2.59 12.91
N GLN A 62 -5.52 2.82 12.85
CA GLN A 62 -6.15 3.99 13.47
C GLN A 62 -5.86 4.07 14.98
N ALA A 63 -6.03 2.97 15.69
CA ALA A 63 -5.79 2.92 17.13
C ALA A 63 -4.32 3.18 17.46
N TYR A 64 -3.39 2.63 16.67
CA TYR A 64 -1.96 2.87 16.82
C TYR A 64 -1.60 4.34 16.62
N LEU A 65 -2.05 4.95 15.53
CA LEU A 65 -1.79 6.37 15.24
C LEU A 65 -2.37 7.29 16.31
N LEU A 66 -3.58 7.01 16.81
CA LEU A 66 -4.18 7.78 17.91
C LEU A 66 -3.38 7.66 19.21
N ALA A 67 -2.86 6.47 19.51
CA ALA A 67 -2.05 6.25 20.71
C ALA A 67 -0.67 6.91 20.62
N HIS A 68 -0.12 7.10 19.41
CA HIS A 68 1.21 7.65 19.14
C HIS A 68 1.15 9.01 18.42
N GLU A 69 0.00 9.70 18.49
CA GLU A 69 -0.20 10.99 17.80
C GLU A 69 0.87 12.01 18.18
N ARG A 70 1.20 12.09 19.47
CA ARG A 70 2.21 13.02 19.96
C ARG A 70 3.59 12.73 19.39
N GLU A 71 3.98 11.47 19.31
CA GLU A 71 5.26 11.06 18.75
C GLU A 71 5.37 11.41 17.26
N ALA A 72 4.28 11.21 16.50
CA ALA A 72 4.21 11.57 15.09
C ALA A 72 4.34 13.08 14.89
N LEU A 73 3.64 13.89 15.70
CA LEU A 73 3.75 15.36 15.65
C LEU A 73 5.16 15.85 16.00
N ASP A 74 5.78 15.27 17.02
CA ASP A 74 7.14 15.62 17.44
C ASP A 74 8.17 15.23 16.37
N ALA A 75 8.00 14.09 15.68
CA ALA A 75 8.85 13.69 14.55
C ALA A 75 8.73 14.65 13.37
N LEU A 76 7.51 15.05 12.98
CA LEU A 76 7.28 16.03 11.92
C LEU A 76 7.87 17.41 12.27
N HIS A 77 7.81 17.79 13.54
CA HIS A 77 8.46 19.02 14.00
C HIS A 77 9.99 18.91 13.92
N ALA A 78 10.57 17.78 14.33
CA ALA A 78 12.01 17.56 14.30
C ALA A 78 12.58 17.57 12.87
N ASP A 79 11.89 16.93 11.92
CA ASP A 79 12.35 16.81 10.53
C ASP A 79 12.07 18.05 9.68
N LEU A 80 10.90 18.68 9.85
CA LEU A 80 10.40 19.72 8.94
C LEU A 80 10.15 21.06 9.61
N GLY A 81 10.30 21.15 10.93
CA GLY A 81 9.99 22.37 11.70
C GLY A 81 8.50 22.73 11.75
N LYS A 82 7.61 21.83 11.31
CA LYS A 82 6.16 22.09 11.30
C LYS A 82 5.62 22.25 12.71
N SER A 83 4.68 23.17 12.89
CA SER A 83 3.93 23.26 14.15
C SER A 83 3.01 22.05 14.34
N ALA A 84 2.64 21.72 15.57
CA ALA A 84 1.72 20.62 15.84
C ALA A 84 0.36 20.81 15.12
N PHE A 85 -0.14 22.05 15.06
CA PHE A 85 -1.36 22.36 14.33
C PHE A 85 -1.22 22.11 12.82
N GLU A 86 -0.12 22.55 12.21
CA GLU A 86 0.14 22.36 10.80
C GLU A 86 0.29 20.86 10.47
N SER A 87 1.11 20.14 11.24
CA SER A 87 1.32 18.70 11.09
C SER A 87 0.01 17.91 11.19
N TYR A 88 -0.85 18.28 12.17
CA TYR A 88 -2.15 17.66 12.30
C TYR A 88 -3.07 17.98 11.12
N ALA A 89 -3.20 19.27 10.76
CA ALA A 89 -4.15 19.71 9.74
C ALA A 89 -3.78 19.24 8.32
N THR A 90 -2.49 19.12 8.02
CA THR A 90 -2.02 18.81 6.67
C THR A 90 -1.60 17.35 6.47
N GLU A 91 -1.44 16.57 7.53
CA GLU A 91 -1.01 15.17 7.46
C GLU A 91 -1.88 14.24 8.31
N LEU A 92 -1.71 14.20 9.63
CA LEU A 92 -2.43 13.25 10.50
C LEU A 92 -3.95 13.30 10.35
N GLY A 93 -4.52 14.49 10.29
CA GLY A 93 -5.96 14.68 10.12
C GLY A 93 -6.47 14.08 8.82
N LEU A 94 -5.72 14.25 7.73
CA LEU A 94 -6.06 13.65 6.42
C LEU A 94 -5.99 12.13 6.47
N VAL A 95 -4.96 11.56 7.11
CA VAL A 95 -4.84 10.11 7.29
C VAL A 95 -6.02 9.56 8.10
N TYR A 96 -6.44 10.25 9.17
CA TYR A 96 -7.62 9.84 9.94
C TYR A 96 -8.90 9.91 9.14
N ASP A 97 -9.07 10.92 8.30
CA ASP A 97 -10.26 11.05 7.44
C ASP A 97 -10.31 9.94 6.38
N GLU A 98 -9.17 9.63 5.77
CA GLU A 98 -9.06 8.52 4.83
C GLU A 98 -9.38 7.17 5.50
N ILE A 99 -8.80 6.89 6.67
CA ILE A 99 -9.11 5.66 7.40
C ILE A 99 -10.61 5.57 7.71
N ARG A 100 -11.23 6.65 8.16
CA ARG A 100 -12.67 6.70 8.43
C ARG A 100 -13.50 6.43 7.18
N LEU A 101 -13.10 7.02 6.05
CA LEU A 101 -13.75 6.78 4.77
C LEU A 101 -13.67 5.30 4.34
N TYR A 102 -12.48 4.70 4.43
CA TYR A 102 -12.29 3.29 4.12
C TYR A 102 -13.08 2.38 5.06
N LEU A 103 -13.07 2.64 6.36
CA LEU A 103 -13.87 1.87 7.32
C LEU A 103 -15.38 1.89 7.00
N LYS A 104 -15.87 3.03 6.48
CA LYS A 104 -17.27 3.23 6.09
C LYS A 104 -17.60 2.58 4.74
N LYS A 105 -16.68 2.64 3.77
CA LYS A 105 -16.97 2.35 2.37
C LYS A 105 -16.39 1.03 1.85
N LEU A 106 -15.37 0.46 2.48
CA LEU A 106 -14.64 -0.70 1.96
C LEU A 106 -15.55 -1.89 1.63
N ARG A 107 -16.53 -2.17 2.48
CA ARG A 107 -17.52 -3.24 2.19
C ARG A 107 -18.31 -2.99 0.92
N GLN A 108 -18.66 -1.74 0.64
CA GLN A 108 -19.38 -1.36 -0.58
C GLN A 108 -18.47 -1.47 -1.81
N TRP A 109 -17.24 -0.99 -1.70
CA TRP A 109 -16.27 -0.99 -2.81
C TRP A 109 -15.81 -2.40 -3.18
N ALA A 110 -15.74 -3.31 -2.22
CA ALA A 110 -15.33 -4.69 -2.43
C ALA A 110 -16.45 -5.60 -2.93
N ARG A 111 -17.69 -5.09 -3.08
CA ARG A 111 -18.82 -5.91 -3.58
C ARG A 111 -18.73 -6.14 -5.08
N PRO A 112 -19.02 -7.38 -5.54
CA PRO A 112 -19.30 -7.62 -6.93
C PRO A 112 -20.46 -6.74 -7.41
N ARG A 113 -20.38 -6.26 -8.65
CA ARG A 113 -21.43 -5.45 -9.28
C ARG A 113 -21.85 -6.04 -10.61
N HIS A 114 -23.15 -6.19 -10.82
CA HIS A 114 -23.67 -6.54 -12.13
C HIS A 114 -23.50 -5.38 -13.10
N VAL A 115 -23.19 -5.71 -14.34
CA VAL A 115 -23.06 -4.75 -15.43
C VAL A 115 -23.93 -5.24 -16.60
N PRO A 116 -24.36 -4.33 -17.50
CA PRO A 116 -25.11 -4.72 -18.69
C PRO A 116 -24.37 -5.77 -19.51
N THR A 117 -25.08 -6.83 -19.88
CA THR A 117 -24.56 -7.86 -20.78
C THR A 117 -25.03 -7.58 -22.20
N PRO A 118 -24.12 -7.59 -23.20
CA PRO A 118 -24.54 -7.44 -24.60
C PRO A 118 -25.57 -8.51 -25.00
N LEU A 119 -26.57 -8.11 -25.78
CA LEU A 119 -27.67 -8.98 -26.17
C LEU A 119 -27.20 -10.26 -26.89
N ALA A 120 -26.08 -10.19 -27.59
CA ALA A 120 -25.46 -11.33 -28.26
C ALA A 120 -25.07 -12.47 -27.31
N HIS A 121 -24.97 -12.20 -26.00
CA HIS A 121 -24.62 -13.20 -24.97
C HIS A 121 -25.85 -13.65 -24.13
N PHE A 122 -27.06 -13.28 -24.56
CA PHE A 122 -28.27 -13.79 -23.89
C PHE A 122 -28.33 -15.33 -23.96
N PRO A 123 -28.65 -16.03 -22.85
CA PRO A 123 -29.19 -15.56 -21.56
C PRO A 123 -28.15 -15.38 -20.43
N SER A 124 -26.90 -15.05 -20.73
CA SER A 124 -25.85 -14.86 -19.72
C SER A 124 -25.98 -13.55 -18.94
N SER A 125 -25.26 -13.45 -17.80
CA SER A 125 -25.12 -12.24 -16.98
C SER A 125 -23.66 -11.88 -16.81
N SER A 126 -23.36 -10.58 -16.71
CA SER A 126 -22.01 -10.06 -16.52
C SER A 126 -21.84 -9.46 -15.13
N THR A 127 -20.73 -9.77 -14.48
CA THR A 127 -20.42 -9.28 -13.13
C THR A 127 -18.96 -8.87 -13.06
N VAL A 128 -18.69 -7.67 -12.52
CA VAL A 128 -17.34 -7.19 -12.23
C VAL A 128 -17.02 -7.49 -10.77
N TYR A 129 -15.89 -8.16 -10.56
CA TYR A 129 -15.37 -8.49 -9.24
C TYR A 129 -14.14 -7.62 -8.95
N PRO A 130 -14.19 -6.72 -7.92
CA PRO A 130 -13.00 -6.05 -7.44
C PRO A 130 -12.02 -7.08 -6.84
N TYR A 131 -10.77 -7.04 -7.29
CA TYR A 131 -9.72 -7.94 -6.80
C TYR A 131 -8.49 -7.11 -6.42
N PRO A 132 -7.81 -7.38 -5.28
CA PRO A 132 -6.61 -6.65 -4.89
C PRO A 132 -5.41 -6.98 -5.80
N PHE A 133 -4.57 -5.98 -6.07
CA PHE A 133 -3.38 -6.15 -6.92
C PHE A 133 -2.28 -7.01 -6.27
N GLY A 134 -2.26 -7.14 -4.94
CA GLY A 134 -1.19 -7.78 -4.20
C GLY A 134 -0.33 -6.78 -3.44
N VAL A 135 0.98 -6.93 -3.53
CA VAL A 135 1.94 -6.01 -2.91
C VAL A 135 1.97 -4.70 -3.67
N ALA A 136 1.98 -3.60 -2.94
CA ALA A 136 2.09 -2.25 -3.48
C ALA A 136 3.19 -1.47 -2.75
N ALA A 137 3.94 -0.67 -3.48
CA ALA A 137 4.90 0.28 -2.92
C ALA A 137 4.25 1.65 -2.80
N VAL A 138 4.44 2.30 -1.65
CA VAL A 138 4.02 3.67 -1.41
C VAL A 138 5.27 4.52 -1.21
N LEU A 139 5.42 5.56 -2.01
CA LEU A 139 6.52 6.52 -1.97
C LEU A 139 5.96 7.88 -1.58
N SER A 140 6.05 8.20 -0.30
CA SER A 140 5.59 9.51 0.21
C SER A 140 6.55 10.63 -0.17
N PRO A 141 6.06 11.84 -0.46
CA PRO A 141 6.91 12.99 -0.71
C PRO A 141 7.58 13.47 0.60
N TRP A 142 8.81 13.97 0.51
CA TRP A 142 9.61 14.37 1.69
C TRP A 142 9.00 15.50 2.53
N ASN A 143 8.20 16.35 1.91
CA ASN A 143 7.56 17.50 2.57
C ASN A 143 6.21 17.13 3.22
N TYR A 144 5.66 15.95 2.92
CA TYR A 144 4.45 15.37 3.51
C TYR A 144 4.64 13.86 3.66
N PRO A 145 5.48 13.43 4.63
CA PRO A 145 5.95 12.04 4.71
C PRO A 145 4.93 11.05 5.29
N LEU A 146 3.83 11.51 5.88
CA LEU A 146 2.83 10.68 6.56
C LEU A 146 1.76 10.11 5.63
#